data_c271ae4c187b22cb41f3758e7062be82
#
_entry.id   c271ae4c187b22cb41f3758e7062be82
#
_cell.length_a   1.000
_cell.length_b   1.000
_cell.length_c   1.000
_cell.angle_alpha   90.00
_cell.angle_beta   90.00
_cell.angle_gamma   90.00
#
_symmetry.space_group_name_H-M   'P 1'
#
loop_
_entity.id
_entity.type
_entity.pdbx_description
1 polymer ?
#
loop_
_entity_poly.entity_id
_entity_poly.type
_entity_poly.pdbx_seq_one_letter_code
_entity_poly.pdbx_strand_id
1 'polypeptide(L)'
;STKFYFDSNLTLGLDPGYDAGAFDQSMALMSRLVEDDQGVGMSINAMGLEDFEQTAVPIVINRDDGHPFRISLQDSTIPQSVEIYLEDTQAQSFINLRTEDFILNPQTNLSGMGRFYLRIGSSNLGGNEVDEFYVSIYKASNEDFITIEGLSSFQKADVKLYNIMGQEVIHKTLSPNESTHRVSTLTLSTGVYIIRLEADSSRVIKKLIIN
;
A
#
# COMPACT_ATOMS: atom_id res chain seq x y z
N SER A 1 -6.21 9.40 13.04
CA SER A 1 -6.95 8.14 12.85
C SER A 1 -7.35 7.98 11.40
N THR A 2 -7.49 6.74 10.93
CA THR A 2 -8.13 6.40 9.66
C THR A 2 -9.40 5.62 9.94
N LYS A 3 -10.39 5.70 9.05
CA LYS A 3 -11.67 5.01 9.16
C LYS A 3 -11.91 4.15 7.92
N PHE A 4 -12.60 3.03 8.12
CA PHE A 4 -12.97 2.12 7.06
C PHE A 4 -14.48 1.97 7.03
N TYR A 5 -15.07 2.00 5.84
CA TYR A 5 -16.48 1.74 5.58
C TYR A 5 -16.62 0.61 4.58
N PHE A 6 -17.65 -0.20 4.73
CA PHE A 6 -17.91 -1.33 3.85
C PHE A 6 -19.34 -1.26 3.35
N ASP A 7 -19.53 -1.32 2.04
CA ASP A 7 -20.85 -1.37 1.39
C ASP A 7 -20.75 -2.18 0.09
N SER A 8 -21.79 -2.92 -0.26
CA SER A 8 -21.80 -3.79 -1.45
C SER A 8 -21.72 -3.05 -2.80
N ASN A 9 -21.89 -1.73 -2.80
CA ASN A 9 -21.82 -0.92 -4.02
C ASN A 9 -20.48 -0.19 -4.19
N LEU A 10 -19.53 -0.41 -3.28
CA LEU A 10 -18.22 0.22 -3.32
C LEU A 10 -17.18 -0.70 -3.97
N THR A 11 -16.03 -0.14 -4.30
CA THR A 11 -14.93 -0.82 -4.98
C THR A 11 -13.67 -0.89 -4.09
N LEU A 12 -12.56 -1.41 -4.59
CA LEU A 12 -11.25 -1.34 -3.91
C LEU A 12 -10.44 -0.10 -4.33
N GLY A 13 -10.94 0.65 -5.31
CA GLY A 13 -10.38 1.91 -5.79
C GLY A 13 -11.03 3.13 -5.12
N LEU A 14 -10.94 4.28 -5.79
CA LEU A 14 -11.52 5.53 -5.30
C LEU A 14 -13.03 5.57 -5.56
N ASP A 15 -13.83 5.67 -4.51
CA ASP A 15 -15.29 5.85 -4.55
C ASP A 15 -15.66 7.29 -4.16
N PRO A 16 -15.90 8.19 -5.14
CA PRO A 16 -16.19 9.60 -4.88
C PRO A 16 -17.43 9.80 -4.00
N GLY A 17 -17.28 10.58 -2.93
CA GLY A 17 -18.35 10.84 -1.96
C GLY A 17 -18.37 9.89 -0.77
N TYR A 18 -17.62 8.80 -0.82
CA TYR A 18 -17.45 7.85 0.29
C TYR A 18 -16.02 7.88 0.83
N ASP A 19 -15.03 7.95 -0.06
CA ASP A 19 -13.63 8.09 0.29
C ASP A 19 -13.26 9.54 0.62
N ALA A 20 -12.30 9.71 1.52
CA ALA A 20 -11.71 11.01 1.79
C ALA A 20 -10.20 10.91 1.99
N GLY A 21 -9.47 11.61 1.14
CA GLY A 21 -8.03 11.79 1.30
C GLY A 21 -7.70 12.46 2.64
N ALA A 22 -6.54 12.14 3.19
CA ALA A 22 -6.03 12.82 4.36
C ALA A 22 -5.73 14.30 4.00
N PHE A 23 -6.21 15.22 4.84
CA PHE A 23 -5.98 16.65 4.65
C PHE A 23 -4.48 17.00 4.68
N ASP A 24 -3.74 16.30 5.53
CA ASP A 24 -2.30 16.40 5.65
C ASP A 24 -1.67 15.02 5.39
N GLN A 25 -0.91 14.90 4.32
CA GLN A 25 -0.24 13.66 3.91
C GLN A 25 0.94 13.28 4.82
N SER A 26 1.32 14.13 5.77
CA SER A 26 2.29 13.84 6.83
C SER A 26 1.66 13.23 8.09
N MET A 27 0.35 12.98 8.11
CA MET A 27 -0.33 12.39 9.26
C MET A 27 0.32 11.06 9.67
N ALA A 28 0.37 10.83 10.99
CA ALA A 28 1.02 9.67 11.56
C ALA A 28 0.39 8.32 11.16
N LEU A 29 -0.89 8.31 10.80
CA LEU A 29 -1.62 7.10 10.42
C LEU A 29 -2.64 7.42 9.32
N MET A 30 -2.50 6.71 8.19
CA MET A 30 -3.41 6.76 7.04
C MET A 30 -3.55 5.37 6.45
N SER A 31 -4.59 5.14 5.65
CA SER A 31 -4.65 3.98 4.75
C SER A 31 -4.35 4.40 3.30
N ARG A 32 -4.20 3.44 2.40
CA ARG A 32 -4.11 3.67 0.96
C ARG A 32 -5.19 2.86 0.25
N LEU A 33 -5.56 3.27 -0.93
CA LEU A 33 -6.45 2.46 -1.77
C LEU A 33 -5.76 1.16 -2.15
N VAL A 34 -6.53 0.09 -2.28
CA VAL A 34 -6.03 -1.22 -2.70
C VAL A 34 -5.81 -1.26 -4.21
N GLU A 35 -6.78 -0.71 -4.97
CA GLU A 35 -6.70 -0.60 -6.42
C GLU A 35 -6.51 0.86 -6.85
N ASP A 36 -5.89 1.06 -7.99
CA ASP A 36 -5.67 2.37 -8.63
C ASP A 36 -5.09 3.45 -7.72
N ASP A 37 -4.34 3.04 -6.69
CA ASP A 37 -3.66 3.93 -5.77
C ASP A 37 -2.76 4.94 -6.50
N GLN A 38 -2.96 6.23 -6.21
CA GLN A 38 -2.23 7.36 -6.78
C GLN A 38 -1.29 8.03 -5.78
N GLY A 39 -0.94 7.32 -4.70
CA GLY A 39 -0.05 7.85 -3.68
C GLY A 39 -0.72 8.73 -2.63
N VAL A 40 -2.04 8.79 -2.61
CA VAL A 40 -2.80 9.63 -1.66
C VAL A 40 -3.15 8.82 -0.42
N GLY A 41 -2.69 9.28 0.75
CA GLY A 41 -3.13 8.73 2.04
C GLY A 41 -4.60 9.06 2.30
N MET A 42 -5.34 8.07 2.77
CA MET A 42 -6.77 8.17 3.04
C MET A 42 -7.05 8.29 4.53
N SER A 43 -7.87 9.25 4.92
CA SER A 43 -8.44 9.35 6.27
C SER A 43 -9.74 8.56 6.40
N ILE A 44 -10.47 8.41 5.31
CA ILE A 44 -11.63 7.53 5.15
C ILE A 44 -11.39 6.70 3.92
N ASN A 45 -11.47 5.38 4.06
CA ASN A 45 -11.30 4.42 2.98
C ASN A 45 -12.55 3.53 2.96
N ALA A 46 -13.32 3.65 1.91
CA ALA A 46 -14.57 2.92 1.71
C ALA A 46 -14.33 1.78 0.72
N MET A 47 -14.89 0.60 0.93
CA MET A 47 -14.61 -0.54 0.07
C MET A 47 -15.76 -1.55 0.01
N GLY A 48 -15.72 -2.41 -1.00
CA GLY A 48 -16.71 -3.44 -1.27
C GLY A 48 -16.78 -4.48 -0.14
N LEU A 49 -17.99 -4.92 0.19
CA LEU A 49 -18.20 -5.94 1.21
C LEU A 49 -17.74 -7.35 0.79
N GLU A 50 -17.72 -7.63 -0.52
CA GLU A 50 -17.39 -8.98 -1.01
C GLU A 50 -15.89 -9.25 -1.00
N ASP A 51 -15.10 -8.19 -1.00
CA ASP A 51 -13.63 -8.27 -1.15
C ASP A 51 -12.87 -8.13 0.18
N PHE A 52 -13.53 -7.61 1.24
CA PHE A 52 -12.82 -7.21 2.46
C PHE A 52 -12.17 -8.38 3.22
N GLU A 53 -12.74 -9.59 3.16
CA GLU A 53 -12.19 -10.76 3.87
C GLU A 53 -10.89 -11.30 3.25
N GLN A 54 -10.63 -10.98 2.00
CA GLN A 54 -9.45 -11.46 1.27
C GLN A 54 -8.43 -10.33 1.02
N THR A 55 -8.78 -9.10 1.38
CA THR A 55 -8.00 -7.93 1.04
C THR A 55 -7.07 -7.52 2.18
N ALA A 56 -5.83 -7.20 1.84
CA ALA A 56 -4.92 -6.50 2.72
C ALA A 56 -4.91 -5.01 2.39
N VAL A 57 -5.47 -4.21 3.28
CA VAL A 57 -5.51 -2.75 3.10
C VAL A 57 -4.21 -2.13 3.55
N PRO A 58 -3.45 -1.46 2.68
CA PRO A 58 -2.17 -0.88 3.06
C PRO A 58 -2.37 0.24 4.10
N ILE A 59 -1.55 0.18 5.14
CA ILE A 59 -1.50 1.18 6.22
C ILE A 59 -0.17 1.93 6.15
N VAL A 60 -0.25 3.25 6.08
CA VAL A 60 0.91 4.14 6.16
C VAL A 60 1.05 4.63 7.59
N ILE A 61 2.23 4.44 8.14
CA ILE A 61 2.63 4.97 9.45
C ILE A 61 3.82 5.88 9.25
N ASN A 62 3.66 7.17 9.54
CA ASN A 62 4.74 8.15 9.54
C ASN A 62 5.18 8.37 10.99
N ARG A 63 6.38 7.90 11.32
CA ARG A 63 6.92 8.00 12.67
C ARG A 63 8.45 8.03 12.67
N ASP A 64 9.02 8.95 13.41
CA ASP A 64 10.47 9.01 13.60
C ASP A 64 10.95 7.86 14.47
N ASP A 65 12.22 7.48 14.30
CA ASP A 65 12.90 6.49 15.13
C ASP A 65 12.93 6.92 16.60
N GLY A 66 12.96 5.94 17.51
CA GLY A 66 12.95 6.16 18.96
C GLY A 66 11.66 6.78 19.52
N HIS A 67 10.62 7.01 18.69
CA HIS A 67 9.33 7.53 19.14
C HIS A 67 8.28 6.42 19.14
N PRO A 68 8.00 5.76 20.29
CA PRO A 68 7.04 4.68 20.35
C PRO A 68 5.63 5.16 19.98
N PHE A 69 4.85 4.27 19.40
CA PHE A 69 3.45 4.52 19.06
C PHE A 69 2.59 3.29 19.34
N ARG A 70 1.29 3.53 19.40
CA ARG A 70 0.27 2.51 19.62
C ARG A 70 -0.82 2.64 18.57
N ILE A 71 -1.25 1.51 17.99
CA ILE A 71 -2.44 1.39 17.17
C ILE A 71 -3.45 0.54 17.92
N SER A 72 -4.67 1.04 18.02
CA SER A 72 -5.79 0.38 18.68
C SER A 72 -7.06 0.52 17.85
N LEU A 73 -7.92 -0.47 17.90
CA LEU A 73 -9.27 -0.40 17.38
C LEU A 73 -10.10 0.48 18.32
N GLN A 74 -10.61 1.62 17.81
CA GLN A 74 -11.41 2.54 18.63
C GLN A 74 -12.87 2.09 18.72
N ASP A 75 -13.44 1.71 17.58
CA ASP A 75 -14.83 1.27 17.46
C ASP A 75 -14.99 0.41 16.20
N SER A 76 -15.94 -0.51 16.20
CA SER A 76 -16.22 -1.37 15.05
C SER A 76 -17.67 -1.84 15.06
N THR A 77 -18.35 -1.69 13.93
CA THR A 77 -19.67 -2.29 13.64
C THR A 77 -19.56 -3.66 12.95
N ILE A 78 -18.35 -4.09 12.60
CA ILE A 78 -18.10 -5.42 12.03
C ILE A 78 -18.48 -6.48 13.06
N PRO A 79 -19.19 -7.56 12.68
CA PRO A 79 -19.59 -8.62 13.60
C PRO A 79 -18.42 -9.14 14.45
N GLN A 80 -18.69 -9.49 15.70
CA GLN A 80 -17.65 -9.99 16.63
C GLN A 80 -17.00 -11.31 16.19
N SER A 81 -17.67 -12.05 15.31
CA SER A 81 -17.14 -13.29 14.72
C SER A 81 -16.11 -13.05 13.62
N VAL A 82 -15.93 -11.82 13.18
CA VAL A 82 -14.97 -11.42 12.15
C VAL A 82 -13.79 -10.75 12.85
N GLU A 83 -12.61 -11.30 12.69
CA GLU A 83 -11.40 -10.78 13.30
C GLU A 83 -10.83 -9.59 12.51
N ILE A 84 -10.06 -8.73 13.19
CA ILE A 84 -9.40 -7.57 12.61
C ILE A 84 -7.92 -7.60 13.00
N TYR A 85 -7.06 -7.85 12.03
CA TYR A 85 -5.63 -7.97 12.27
C TYR A 85 -4.86 -6.78 11.69
N LEU A 86 -3.85 -6.35 12.41
CA LEU A 86 -2.74 -5.58 11.84
C LEU A 86 -1.59 -6.55 11.55
N GLU A 87 -1.21 -6.63 10.29
CA GLU A 87 -0.03 -7.36 9.84
C GLU A 87 1.19 -6.44 9.85
N ASP A 88 2.32 -6.88 10.44
CA ASP A 88 3.64 -6.31 10.25
C ASP A 88 4.48 -7.28 9.42
N THR A 89 4.67 -7.02 8.14
CA THR A 89 5.38 -7.89 7.21
C THR A 89 6.87 -8.01 7.57
N GLN A 90 7.47 -6.97 8.16
CA GLN A 90 8.86 -6.99 8.57
C GLN A 90 9.08 -7.88 9.80
N ALA A 91 8.15 -7.86 10.74
CA ALA A 91 8.18 -8.71 11.94
C ALA A 91 7.56 -10.10 11.66
N GLN A 92 6.93 -10.30 10.50
CA GLN A 92 6.16 -11.51 10.14
C GLN A 92 5.13 -11.86 11.23
N SER A 93 4.37 -10.86 11.69
CA SER A 93 3.43 -11.01 12.80
C SER A 93 2.07 -10.42 12.48
N PHE A 94 1.04 -11.01 13.10
CA PHE A 94 -0.33 -10.56 13.04
C PHE A 94 -0.82 -10.27 14.45
N ILE A 95 -1.33 -9.07 14.67
CA ILE A 95 -1.88 -8.63 15.95
C ILE A 95 -3.38 -8.46 15.81
N ASN A 96 -4.17 -9.18 16.61
CA ASN A 96 -5.61 -9.05 16.61
C ASN A 96 -6.04 -7.78 17.36
N LEU A 97 -6.42 -6.76 16.63
CA LEU A 97 -6.80 -5.45 17.20
C LEU A 97 -8.08 -5.47 18.02
N ARG A 98 -8.85 -6.59 18.00
CA ARG A 98 -10.00 -6.75 18.90
C ARG A 98 -9.60 -7.15 20.31
N THR A 99 -8.46 -7.78 20.48
CA THR A 99 -7.99 -8.33 21.76
C THR A 99 -6.82 -7.58 22.34
N GLU A 100 -6.00 -6.97 21.52
CA GLU A 100 -4.79 -6.27 21.98
C GLU A 100 -4.42 -5.10 21.06
N ASP A 101 -3.66 -4.16 21.60
CA ASP A 101 -3.12 -3.04 20.87
C ASP A 101 -1.76 -3.40 20.24
N PHE A 102 -1.51 -2.93 19.04
CA PHE A 102 -0.17 -2.98 18.46
C PHE A 102 0.69 -1.86 19.04
N ILE A 103 1.86 -2.22 19.58
CA ILE A 103 2.82 -1.27 20.14
C ILE A 103 4.17 -1.50 19.49
N LEU A 104 4.76 -0.44 18.95
CA LEU A 104 6.09 -0.48 18.34
C LEU A 104 6.93 0.72 18.76
N ASN A 105 8.22 0.46 19.05
CA ASN A 105 9.26 1.48 19.14
C ASN A 105 10.16 1.34 17.92
N PRO A 106 9.99 2.16 16.88
CA PRO A 106 10.74 2.02 15.63
C PRO A 106 12.23 2.33 15.86
N GLN A 107 13.09 1.52 15.28
CA GLN A 107 14.55 1.71 15.31
C GLN A 107 15.05 2.50 14.09
N THR A 108 14.17 2.76 13.12
CA THR A 108 14.39 3.60 11.93
C THR A 108 13.12 4.37 11.67
N ASN A 109 13.21 5.49 10.96
CA ASN A 109 12.04 6.25 10.55
C ASN A 109 11.08 5.37 9.75
N LEU A 110 9.81 5.43 10.10
CA LEU A 110 8.73 4.81 9.35
C LEU A 110 8.10 5.83 8.41
N SER A 111 7.94 5.45 7.16
CA SER A 111 7.24 6.25 6.15
C SER A 111 6.80 5.39 4.97
N GLY A 112 5.77 5.82 4.27
CA GLY A 112 5.26 5.10 3.12
C GLY A 112 4.49 3.83 3.49
N MET A 113 4.15 3.04 2.48
CA MET A 113 3.45 1.77 2.61
C MET A 113 4.39 0.56 2.43
N GLY A 114 3.87 -0.65 2.67
CA GLY A 114 4.58 -1.91 2.37
C GLY A 114 5.00 -2.70 3.60
N ARG A 115 4.89 -2.11 4.80
CA ARG A 115 5.17 -2.83 6.04
C ARG A 115 3.90 -3.25 6.77
N PHE A 116 2.91 -2.36 6.86
CA PHE A 116 1.71 -2.61 7.67
C PHE A 116 0.48 -2.76 6.78
N TYR A 117 -0.35 -3.76 7.11
CA TYR A 117 -1.62 -4.00 6.41
C TYR A 117 -2.72 -4.30 7.41
N LEU A 118 -3.91 -3.75 7.16
CA LEU A 118 -5.13 -4.16 7.86
C LEU A 118 -5.74 -5.33 7.12
N ARG A 119 -5.98 -6.43 7.84
CA ARG A 119 -6.70 -7.60 7.34
C ARG A 119 -7.94 -7.85 8.17
N ILE A 120 -9.04 -8.15 7.49
CA ILE A 120 -10.33 -8.40 8.12
C ILE A 120 -10.81 -9.75 7.62
N GLY A 121 -11.21 -10.66 8.52
CA GLY A 121 -11.69 -11.98 8.12
C GLY A 121 -11.55 -13.04 9.20
N SER A 122 -11.91 -14.27 8.88
CA SER A 122 -11.77 -15.40 9.79
C SER A 122 -10.31 -15.82 9.94
N SER A 123 -9.96 -16.37 11.10
CA SER A 123 -8.60 -16.72 11.55
C SER A 123 -7.87 -17.82 10.75
N ASN A 124 -8.25 -18.11 9.51
CA ASN A 124 -7.51 -19.01 8.64
C ASN A 124 -6.25 -18.34 8.05
N LEU A 125 -5.45 -17.71 8.92
CA LEU A 125 -4.11 -17.19 8.60
C LEU A 125 -3.07 -18.32 8.45
N GLY A 126 -3.51 -19.57 8.44
CA GLY A 126 -2.66 -20.76 8.34
C GLY A 126 -2.92 -21.58 7.10
N GLY A 127 -2.39 -21.16 5.96
CA GLY A 127 -2.25 -22.07 4.84
C GLY A 127 -2.94 -21.68 3.54
N ASN A 128 -2.47 -20.65 2.97
CA ASN A 128 -2.12 -20.43 1.57
C ASN A 128 -1.41 -19.10 1.56
N GLU A 129 -0.10 -19.12 1.42
CA GLU A 129 0.67 -17.94 1.04
C GLU A 129 0.19 -17.53 -0.34
N VAL A 130 -0.88 -16.77 -0.40
CA VAL A 130 -1.04 -15.85 -1.51
C VAL A 130 -0.07 -14.73 -1.15
N ASP A 131 1.12 -14.80 -1.72
CA ASP A 131 2.04 -13.66 -1.79
C ASP A 131 1.31 -12.55 -2.56
N GLU A 132 0.36 -11.90 -1.93
CA GLU A 132 -0.29 -10.74 -2.48
C GLU A 132 0.75 -9.62 -2.54
N PHE A 133 1.22 -9.39 -3.73
CA PHE A 133 2.26 -8.42 -4.07
C PHE A 133 1.67 -7.01 -4.07
N TYR A 134 1.53 -6.45 -2.90
CA TYR A 134 1.01 -5.09 -2.72
C TYR A 134 2.09 -4.05 -2.99
N VAL A 135 2.19 -3.64 -4.22
CA VAL A 135 3.07 -2.54 -4.64
C VAL A 135 2.23 -1.43 -5.25
N SER A 136 2.41 -0.23 -4.74
CA SER A 136 1.86 0.98 -5.36
C SER A 136 2.85 1.53 -6.37
N ILE A 137 2.37 1.76 -7.61
CA ILE A 137 3.13 2.38 -8.69
C ILE A 137 2.28 3.51 -9.24
N TYR A 138 2.75 4.74 -9.13
CA TYR A 138 2.03 5.91 -9.63
C TYR A 138 2.97 7.03 -10.08
N LYS A 139 2.43 7.97 -10.86
CA LYS A 139 3.08 9.22 -11.22
C LYS A 139 2.14 10.37 -10.88
N ALA A 140 2.53 11.21 -9.93
CA ALA A 140 1.78 12.43 -9.63
C ALA A 140 1.90 13.43 -10.78
N SER A 141 0.83 14.21 -11.02
CA SER A 141 0.71 15.06 -12.21
C SER A 141 1.81 16.13 -12.33
N ASN A 142 2.40 16.56 -11.22
CA ASN A 142 3.39 17.64 -11.17
C ASN A 142 4.81 17.14 -10.86
N GLU A 143 5.06 15.85 -10.99
CA GLU A 143 6.37 15.25 -10.66
C GLU A 143 7.01 14.66 -11.90
N ASP A 144 8.33 14.74 -12.00
CA ASP A 144 9.13 14.20 -13.09
C ASP A 144 9.68 12.81 -12.77
N PHE A 145 8.98 12.05 -11.96
CA PHE A 145 9.32 10.68 -11.60
C PHE A 145 8.08 9.80 -11.34
N ILE A 146 8.27 8.51 -11.54
CA ILE A 146 7.35 7.47 -11.11
C ILE A 146 7.74 7.09 -9.69
N THR A 147 6.77 7.03 -8.79
CA THR A 147 6.94 6.54 -7.43
C THR A 147 6.53 5.08 -7.35
N ILE A 148 7.34 4.27 -6.64
CA ILE A 148 7.11 2.85 -6.37
C ILE A 148 7.27 2.66 -4.87
N GLU A 149 6.24 2.12 -4.21
CA GLU A 149 6.19 1.85 -2.78
C GLU A 149 5.76 0.39 -2.54
N GLY A 150 6.09 -0.17 -1.38
CA GLY A 150 5.70 -1.52 -1.00
C GLY A 150 6.79 -2.59 -1.22
N LEU A 151 8.02 -2.20 -1.50
CA LEU A 151 9.13 -3.13 -1.76
C LEU A 151 9.94 -3.53 -0.52
N SER A 152 9.61 -3.04 0.66
CA SER A 152 10.41 -3.24 1.88
C SER A 152 10.54 -4.70 2.34
N SER A 153 9.66 -5.60 1.89
CA SER A 153 9.68 -7.04 2.20
C SER A 153 10.49 -7.88 1.18
N PHE A 154 10.96 -7.29 0.07
CA PHE A 154 11.65 -8.00 -1.00
C PHE A 154 13.16 -7.85 -0.91
N GLN A 155 13.91 -8.83 -1.43
CA GLN A 155 15.39 -8.79 -1.44
C GLN A 155 15.94 -8.10 -2.67
N LYS A 156 15.24 -8.19 -3.80
CA LYS A 156 15.63 -7.59 -5.07
C LYS A 156 14.40 -7.17 -5.86
N ALA A 157 14.47 -6.01 -6.48
CA ALA A 157 13.44 -5.56 -7.42
C ALA A 157 14.07 -4.93 -8.66
N ASP A 158 13.55 -5.30 -9.84
CA ASP A 158 13.94 -4.74 -11.13
C ASP A 158 12.73 -4.06 -11.78
N VAL A 159 12.91 -2.81 -12.19
CA VAL A 159 11.89 -2.01 -12.88
C VAL A 159 12.29 -1.81 -14.34
N LYS A 160 11.36 -2.07 -15.25
CA LYS A 160 11.50 -1.81 -16.68
C LYS A 160 10.31 -1.01 -17.18
N LEU A 161 10.60 0.01 -17.98
CA LEU A 161 9.56 0.82 -18.61
C LEU A 161 9.63 0.64 -20.12
N TYR A 162 8.47 0.42 -20.74
CA TYR A 162 8.33 0.20 -22.18
C TYR A 162 7.44 1.27 -22.79
N ASN A 163 7.79 1.76 -23.99
CA ASN A 163 6.90 2.58 -24.80
C ASN A 163 5.83 1.72 -25.49
N ILE A 164 4.89 2.36 -26.20
CA ILE A 164 3.80 1.67 -26.93
C ILE A 164 4.28 0.75 -28.06
N MET A 165 5.52 0.89 -28.50
CA MET A 165 6.13 0.00 -29.50
C MET A 165 6.81 -1.22 -28.85
N GLY A 166 6.76 -1.34 -27.51
CA GLY A 166 7.39 -2.42 -26.77
C GLY A 166 8.92 -2.25 -26.59
N GLN A 167 9.47 -1.10 -26.90
CA GLN A 167 10.88 -0.82 -26.67
C GLN A 167 11.12 -0.47 -25.19
N GLU A 168 12.11 -1.09 -24.57
CA GLU A 168 12.57 -0.75 -23.23
C GLU A 168 13.26 0.62 -23.26
N VAL A 169 12.73 1.57 -22.49
CA VAL A 169 13.22 2.95 -22.41
C VAL A 169 13.88 3.26 -21.07
N ILE A 170 13.56 2.53 -20.02
CA ILE A 170 14.22 2.60 -18.71
C ILE A 170 14.37 1.17 -18.17
N HIS A 171 15.53 0.90 -17.57
CA HIS A 171 15.78 -0.26 -16.72
C HIS A 171 16.53 0.18 -15.48
N LYS A 172 16.02 -0.16 -14.30
CA LYS A 172 16.63 0.19 -13.02
C LYS A 172 16.43 -0.94 -12.02
N THR A 173 17.50 -1.35 -11.35
CA THR A 173 17.43 -2.19 -10.15
C THR A 173 17.18 -1.31 -8.94
N LEU A 174 16.24 -1.68 -8.11
CA LEU A 174 15.84 -0.96 -6.90
C LEU A 174 16.42 -1.65 -5.67
N SER A 175 16.84 -0.86 -4.69
CA SER A 175 17.29 -1.36 -3.40
C SER A 175 16.10 -1.60 -2.48
N PRO A 176 15.88 -2.80 -1.94
CA PRO A 176 14.71 -3.09 -1.11
C PRO A 176 14.72 -2.43 0.28
N ASN A 177 15.83 -1.80 0.66
CA ASN A 177 15.97 -1.15 1.98
C ASN A 177 15.25 0.21 2.09
N GLU A 178 14.66 0.69 0.99
CA GLU A 178 13.94 1.95 0.94
C GLU A 178 12.42 1.66 0.82
N SER A 179 11.61 2.35 1.60
CA SER A 179 10.15 2.22 1.53
C SER A 179 9.55 2.86 0.27
N THR A 180 10.28 3.82 -0.34
CA THR A 180 9.83 4.58 -1.51
C THR A 180 10.96 4.72 -2.50
N HIS A 181 10.69 4.33 -3.73
CA HIS A 181 11.63 4.46 -4.84
C HIS A 181 11.13 5.46 -5.88
N ARG A 182 12.05 6.17 -6.50
CA ARG A 182 11.76 7.13 -7.56
C ARG A 182 12.52 6.78 -8.85
N VAL A 183 11.76 6.72 -9.94
CA VAL A 183 12.28 6.48 -11.29
C VAL A 183 12.03 7.74 -12.12
N SER A 184 13.10 8.45 -12.48
CA SER A 184 12.99 9.70 -13.24
C SER A 184 12.36 9.50 -14.61
N THR A 185 11.45 10.41 -14.99
CA THR A 185 10.79 10.45 -16.30
C THR A 185 11.26 11.62 -17.18
N LEU A 186 12.22 12.42 -16.73
CA LEU A 186 12.70 13.63 -17.42
C LEU A 186 13.16 13.41 -18.87
N THR A 187 13.61 12.21 -19.20
CA THR A 187 14.08 11.86 -20.56
C THR A 187 12.99 11.28 -21.44
N LEU A 188 11.77 11.12 -20.90
CA LEU A 188 10.65 10.52 -21.62
C LEU A 188 9.78 11.59 -22.26
N SER A 189 9.26 11.29 -23.45
CA SER A 189 8.23 12.12 -24.08
C SER A 189 6.88 11.86 -23.45
N THR A 190 5.99 12.85 -23.52
CA THR A 190 4.56 12.68 -23.21
C THR A 190 3.98 11.47 -23.95
N GLY A 191 3.31 10.59 -23.26
CA GLY A 191 2.75 9.38 -23.88
C GLY A 191 2.33 8.30 -22.88
N VAL A 192 1.90 7.18 -23.45
CA VAL A 192 1.53 5.98 -22.68
C VAL A 192 2.72 5.05 -22.60
N TYR A 193 2.98 4.56 -21.40
CA TYR A 193 4.06 3.62 -21.09
C TYR A 193 3.53 2.43 -20.30
N ILE A 194 4.20 1.30 -20.41
CA ILE A 194 3.95 0.12 -19.60
C ILE A 194 5.14 -0.06 -18.65
N ILE A 195 4.89 0.01 -17.35
CA ILE A 195 5.87 -0.35 -16.34
C ILE A 195 5.73 -1.82 -15.99
N ARG A 196 6.85 -2.51 -15.90
CA ARG A 196 6.96 -3.87 -15.38
C ARG A 196 7.92 -3.86 -14.21
N LEU A 197 7.42 -4.25 -13.06
CA LEU A 197 8.19 -4.45 -11.85
C LEU A 197 8.27 -5.95 -11.57
N GLU A 198 9.46 -6.44 -11.34
CA GLU A 198 9.74 -7.81 -10.92
C GLU A 198 10.46 -7.74 -9.57
N ALA A 199 9.90 -8.38 -8.54
CA ALA A 199 10.47 -8.44 -7.21
C ALA A 199 10.41 -9.88 -6.71
N ASP A 200 11.58 -10.47 -6.46
CA ASP A 200 11.76 -11.90 -6.16
C ASP A 200 11.00 -12.78 -7.17
N SER A 201 9.95 -13.48 -6.74
CA SER A 201 9.09 -14.32 -7.61
C SER A 201 7.84 -13.62 -8.14
N SER A 202 7.60 -12.38 -7.72
CA SER A 202 6.37 -11.64 -7.99
C SER A 202 6.55 -10.61 -9.12
N ARG A 203 5.47 -10.31 -9.86
CA ARG A 203 5.50 -9.38 -10.99
C ARG A 203 4.23 -8.52 -11.03
N VAL A 204 4.44 -7.20 -11.17
CA VAL A 204 3.37 -6.23 -11.45
C VAL A 204 3.59 -5.59 -12.83
N ILE A 205 2.51 -5.42 -13.58
CA ILE A 205 2.48 -4.66 -14.84
C ILE A 205 1.41 -3.60 -14.72
N LYS A 206 1.77 -2.35 -14.96
CA LYS A 206 0.83 -1.21 -14.89
C LYS A 206 1.02 -0.29 -16.10
N LYS A 207 -0.10 0.25 -16.60
CA LYS A 207 -0.08 1.33 -17.60
C LYS A 207 0.08 2.67 -16.89
N LEU A 208 0.97 3.52 -17.38
CA LEU A 208 1.20 4.88 -16.90
C LEU A 208 1.08 5.89 -18.03
N ILE A 209 0.65 7.10 -17.69
CA ILE A 209 0.63 8.24 -18.60
C ILE A 209 1.69 9.24 -18.12
N ILE A 210 2.62 9.56 -19.00
CA ILE A 210 3.63 10.60 -18.79
C ILE A 210 3.14 11.87 -19.51
N ASN A 211 3.00 12.95 -18.77
CA ASN A 211 2.58 14.28 -19.27
C ASN A 211 3.74 15.26 -19.23
#